data_e935c2bb972985ffc110bdfe31028913
#
_entry.id   e935c2bb972985ffc110bdfe31028913
#
_cell.length_a   1.000
_cell.length_b   1.000
_cell.length_c   1.000
_cell.angle_alpha   90.00
_cell.angle_beta   90.00
_cell.angle_gamma   90.00
#
_symmetry.space_group_name_H-M   'P 1'
#
loop_
_entity.id
_entity.type
_entity.pdbx_description
1 polymer ?
#
loop_
_entity_poly.entity_id
_entity_poly.type
_entity_poly.pdbx_seq_one_letter_code
_entity_poly.pdbx_strand_id
1 'polypeptide(L)'
;AEKAEAVYFVSHYIKNCFIDGLDKDYNNLHIIPNAIQRNLSQKPKKNKEVLFVGRLVEEKGCHLYVNAIKSIVKRYPDWKFRIIGTERAGQKILTSTYAKNLIRDFKSLGKNTEYLGFISNEKVSNILKKTSILIVPSIWQEPFALTALEGVCNGAAVIASKVGGMQEMLEDVGMLINDIDAIKLEKSILSLLENENLLNYYHNKSWINYKYNQEDIVKIQDKIRTNIFNKYNY
;
A
#
# COMPACT_ATOMS: atom_id res chain seq x y z
N ALA A 1 11.01 8.81 25.29
CA ALA A 1 9.62 9.02 25.70
C ALA A 1 9.53 9.83 27.00
N GLU A 2 10.37 9.56 28.01
CA GLU A 2 10.28 10.19 29.34
C GLU A 2 10.38 11.73 29.35
N LYS A 3 11.15 12.31 28.43
CA LYS A 3 11.34 13.76 28.32
C LYS A 3 10.47 14.43 27.27
N ALA A 4 9.67 13.67 26.54
CA ALA A 4 8.81 14.20 25.49
C ALA A 4 7.38 14.37 26.00
N GLU A 5 6.70 15.46 25.64
CA GLU A 5 5.30 15.67 25.99
C GLU A 5 4.36 14.77 25.18
N ALA A 6 4.75 14.44 23.94
CA ALA A 6 4.06 13.46 23.12
C ALA A 6 5.05 12.74 22.21
N VAL A 7 4.81 11.45 21.99
CA VAL A 7 5.52 10.61 21.01
C VAL A 7 4.47 10.06 20.05
N TYR A 8 4.68 10.25 18.75
CA TYR A 8 3.73 9.85 17.72
C TYR A 8 4.20 8.62 16.96
N PHE A 9 3.30 7.68 16.74
CA PHE A 9 3.52 6.46 15.97
C PHE A 9 2.52 6.41 14.82
N VAL A 10 2.96 5.92 13.67
CA VAL A 10 2.12 5.82 12.47
C VAL A 10 1.12 4.66 12.53
N SER A 11 1.31 3.71 13.45
CA SER A 11 0.47 2.51 13.62
C SER A 11 0.59 1.95 15.04
N HIS A 12 -0.40 1.16 15.45
CA HIS A 12 -0.32 0.39 16.69
C HIS A 12 0.83 -0.62 16.63
N TYR A 13 1.07 -1.21 15.47
CA TYR A 13 2.19 -2.12 15.27
C TYR A 13 3.53 -1.47 15.70
N ILE A 14 3.85 -0.27 15.19
CA ILE A 14 5.09 0.42 15.54
C ILE A 14 5.11 0.87 16.99
N LYS A 15 3.97 1.32 17.54
CA LYS A 15 3.87 1.63 18.96
C LYS A 15 4.17 0.38 19.79
N ASN A 16 3.59 -0.77 19.46
CA ASN A 16 3.82 -2.02 20.18
C ASN A 16 5.28 -2.46 20.10
N CYS A 17 5.92 -2.37 18.93
CA CYS A 17 7.37 -2.63 18.80
C CYS A 17 8.23 -1.68 19.67
N PHE A 18 7.77 -0.44 19.87
CA PHE A 18 8.50 0.54 20.71
C PHE A 18 8.37 0.23 22.20
N ILE A 19 7.18 -0.20 22.66
CA ILE A 19 6.93 -0.52 24.07
C ILE A 19 7.36 -1.94 24.46
N ASP A 20 7.60 -2.82 23.48
CA ASP A 20 8.05 -4.17 23.70
C ASP A 20 9.41 -4.17 24.46
N GLY A 21 9.45 -4.86 25.60
CA GLY A 21 10.61 -4.89 26.50
C GLY A 21 10.80 -3.63 27.36
N LEU A 22 9.84 -2.70 27.42
CA LEU A 22 9.84 -1.60 28.37
C LEU A 22 9.11 -1.97 29.66
N ASP A 23 9.74 -1.71 30.81
CA ASP A 23 9.16 -2.01 32.14
C ASP A 23 8.16 -0.94 32.62
N LYS A 24 7.81 0.03 31.79
CA LYS A 24 7.05 1.22 32.19
C LYS A 24 6.01 1.60 31.17
N ASP A 25 4.80 1.89 31.64
CA ASP A 25 3.75 2.50 30.82
C ASP A 25 4.00 4.01 30.64
N TYR A 26 3.73 4.47 29.42
CA TYR A 26 3.85 5.87 29.02
C TYR A 26 2.50 6.42 28.54
N ASN A 27 2.01 7.47 29.19
CA ASN A 27 0.73 8.09 28.86
C ASN A 27 0.80 9.08 27.68
N ASN A 28 1.99 9.36 27.18
CA ASN A 28 2.27 10.32 26.11
C ASN A 28 2.51 9.66 24.74
N LEU A 29 2.14 8.40 24.57
CA LEU A 29 2.30 7.65 23.33
C LEU A 29 0.99 7.66 22.51
N HIS A 30 1.01 8.34 21.37
CA HIS A 30 -0.17 8.58 20.54
C HIS A 30 -0.02 7.95 19.16
N ILE A 31 -1.13 7.47 18.60
CA ILE A 31 -1.19 7.01 17.21
C ILE A 31 -1.64 8.17 16.32
N ILE A 32 -0.80 8.55 15.37
CA ILE A 32 -1.08 9.52 14.32
C ILE A 32 -0.75 8.86 12.98
N PRO A 33 -1.73 8.22 12.33
CA PRO A 33 -1.52 7.55 11.06
C PRO A 33 -1.09 8.52 9.97
N ASN A 34 -0.37 8.01 8.96
CA ASN A 34 -0.18 8.77 7.73
C ASN A 34 -1.54 9.04 7.06
N ALA A 35 -1.65 10.18 6.41
CA ALA A 35 -2.87 10.62 5.77
C ALA A 35 -2.62 11.06 4.33
N ILE A 36 -3.61 10.87 3.48
CA ILE A 36 -3.62 11.38 2.11
C ILE A 36 -4.96 12.08 1.88
N GLN A 37 -4.90 13.34 1.44
CA GLN A 37 -6.11 14.07 1.08
C GLN A 37 -6.70 13.49 -0.20
N ARG A 38 -7.97 13.04 -0.11
CA ARG A 38 -8.72 12.63 -1.30
C ARG A 38 -9.27 13.86 -2.01
N ASN A 39 -8.73 14.15 -3.20
CA ASN A 39 -9.16 15.27 -4.03
C ASN A 39 -10.15 14.85 -5.13
N LEU A 40 -10.92 13.79 -4.89
CA LEU A 40 -11.91 13.25 -5.81
C LEU A 40 -13.30 13.31 -5.18
N SER A 41 -14.25 13.95 -5.85
CA SER A 41 -15.65 14.02 -5.43
C SER A 41 -16.45 12.73 -5.73
N GLN A 42 -15.99 11.95 -6.69
CA GLN A 42 -16.65 10.72 -7.13
C GLN A 42 -15.64 9.59 -7.31
N LYS A 43 -16.12 8.35 -7.11
CA LYS A 43 -15.31 7.16 -7.33
C LYS A 43 -14.85 7.10 -8.80
N PRO A 44 -13.54 7.05 -9.07
CA PRO A 44 -13.04 7.07 -10.44
C PRO A 44 -13.36 5.76 -11.18
N LYS A 45 -13.63 5.85 -12.48
CA LYS A 45 -13.76 4.68 -13.34
C LYS A 45 -12.42 3.95 -13.46
N LYS A 46 -12.46 2.64 -13.27
CA LYS A 46 -11.27 1.79 -13.30
C LYS A 46 -11.02 1.18 -14.68
N ASN A 47 -9.76 1.08 -15.05
CA ASN A 47 -9.31 0.32 -16.21
C ASN A 47 -9.03 -1.12 -15.78
N LYS A 48 -9.05 -2.07 -16.71
CA LYS A 48 -8.57 -3.44 -16.50
C LYS A 48 -7.05 -3.44 -16.33
N GLU A 49 -6.60 -3.15 -15.11
CA GLU A 49 -5.18 -2.94 -14.78
C GLU A 49 -4.85 -3.51 -13.41
N VAL A 50 -3.78 -4.31 -13.37
CA VAL A 50 -3.13 -4.81 -12.16
C VAL A 50 -1.79 -4.14 -12.03
N LEU A 51 -1.55 -3.47 -10.92
CA LEU A 51 -0.40 -2.60 -10.70
C LEU A 51 0.40 -3.01 -9.46
N PHE A 52 1.72 -3.03 -9.58
CA PHE A 52 2.67 -2.98 -8.46
C PHE A 52 3.36 -1.61 -8.47
N VAL A 53 3.43 -0.96 -7.30
CA VAL A 53 4.20 0.27 -7.09
C VAL A 53 5.10 0.10 -5.88
N GLY A 54 6.40 0.22 -6.06
CA GLY A 54 7.35 0.10 -4.95
C GLY A 54 8.80 0.00 -5.36
N ARG A 55 9.69 -0.01 -4.38
CA ARG A 55 11.10 -0.29 -4.62
C ARG A 55 11.27 -1.73 -5.14
N LEU A 56 12.16 -1.90 -6.12
CA LEU A 56 12.48 -3.22 -6.67
C LEU A 56 13.58 -3.89 -5.83
N VAL A 57 13.22 -4.23 -4.60
CA VAL A 57 14.03 -4.97 -3.63
C VAL A 57 13.23 -6.17 -3.12
N GLU A 58 13.91 -7.22 -2.67
CA GLU A 58 13.27 -8.48 -2.29
C GLU A 58 12.18 -8.30 -1.24
N GLU A 59 12.45 -7.49 -0.22
CA GLU A 59 11.54 -7.20 0.89
C GLU A 59 10.17 -6.61 0.47
N LYS A 60 10.09 -5.97 -0.72
CA LYS A 60 8.82 -5.45 -1.27
C LYS A 60 8.03 -6.47 -2.08
N GLY A 61 8.56 -7.67 -2.25
CA GLY A 61 7.83 -8.81 -2.79
C GLY A 61 7.44 -8.71 -4.27
N CYS A 62 8.06 -7.82 -5.08
CA CYS A 62 7.73 -7.68 -6.49
C CYS A 62 7.93 -9.00 -7.27
N HIS A 63 8.87 -9.85 -6.85
CA HIS A 63 9.08 -11.18 -7.41
C HIS A 63 7.88 -12.10 -7.19
N LEU A 64 7.16 -11.96 -6.08
CA LEU A 64 5.92 -12.71 -5.83
C LEU A 64 4.84 -12.31 -6.84
N TYR A 65 4.71 -11.00 -7.10
CA TYR A 65 3.80 -10.49 -8.12
C TYR A 65 4.14 -11.03 -9.51
N VAL A 66 5.40 -10.93 -9.95
CA VAL A 66 5.85 -11.42 -11.26
C VAL A 66 5.60 -12.93 -11.39
N ASN A 67 5.89 -13.72 -10.34
CA ASN A 67 5.64 -15.15 -10.35
C ASN A 67 4.14 -15.49 -10.38
N ALA A 68 3.31 -14.78 -9.61
CA ALA A 68 1.86 -14.98 -9.56
C ALA A 68 1.16 -14.75 -10.90
N ILE A 69 1.64 -13.76 -11.68
CA ILE A 69 0.97 -13.42 -12.95
C ILE A 69 1.45 -14.23 -14.17
N LYS A 70 2.44 -15.13 -14.03
CA LYS A 70 2.96 -15.93 -15.15
C LYS A 70 1.88 -16.71 -15.89
N SER A 71 0.97 -17.34 -15.16
CA SER A 71 -0.17 -18.07 -15.73
C SER A 71 -1.32 -17.14 -16.18
N ILE A 72 -1.40 -15.94 -15.61
CA ILE A 72 -2.53 -15.02 -15.76
C ILE A 72 -2.41 -14.17 -17.04
N VAL A 73 -1.22 -13.64 -17.32
CA VAL A 73 -0.98 -12.64 -18.38
C VAL A 73 -1.54 -13.07 -19.73
N LYS A 74 -1.33 -14.32 -20.13
CA LYS A 74 -1.81 -14.86 -21.43
C LYS A 74 -3.30 -15.15 -21.44
N ARG A 75 -3.88 -15.48 -20.28
CA ARG A 75 -5.32 -15.78 -20.13
C ARG A 75 -6.20 -14.53 -20.15
N TYR A 76 -5.62 -13.37 -19.80
CA TYR A 76 -6.32 -12.10 -19.67
C TYR A 76 -5.67 -11.01 -20.55
N PRO A 77 -5.68 -11.14 -21.89
CA PRO A 77 -4.97 -10.25 -22.81
C PRO A 77 -5.52 -8.81 -22.83
N ASP A 78 -6.74 -8.59 -22.35
CA ASP A 78 -7.41 -7.30 -22.22
C ASP A 78 -7.08 -6.58 -20.89
N TRP A 79 -6.37 -7.24 -19.95
CA TRP A 79 -5.85 -6.66 -18.75
C TRP A 79 -4.39 -6.22 -18.94
N LYS A 80 -4.05 -5.06 -18.39
CA LYS A 80 -2.66 -4.58 -18.32
C LYS A 80 -2.04 -4.94 -16.99
N PHE A 81 -0.82 -5.42 -17.02
CA PHE A 81 -0.03 -5.72 -15.83
C PHE A 81 1.15 -4.75 -15.80
N ARG A 82 1.28 -4.00 -14.70
CA ARG A 82 2.25 -2.91 -14.62
C ARG A 82 3.13 -3.01 -13.40
N ILE A 83 4.37 -2.53 -13.57
CA ILE A 83 5.33 -2.31 -12.49
C ILE A 83 5.81 -0.86 -12.56
N ILE A 84 5.73 -0.15 -11.43
CA ILE A 84 6.30 1.18 -11.23
C ILE A 84 7.31 1.11 -10.10
N GLY A 85 8.50 1.68 -10.33
CA GLY A 85 9.55 1.82 -9.34
C GLY A 85 10.90 1.33 -9.80
N THR A 86 11.88 1.58 -8.95
CA THR A 86 13.28 1.20 -9.11
C THR A 86 13.83 0.82 -7.74
N GLU A 87 15.11 0.49 -7.64
CA GLU A 87 15.72 0.11 -6.34
C GLU A 87 15.76 1.27 -5.35
N ARG A 88 15.93 2.50 -5.86
CA ARG A 88 15.95 3.74 -5.06
C ARG A 88 15.14 4.84 -5.76
N ALA A 89 14.52 5.71 -4.97
CA ALA A 89 13.81 6.87 -5.49
C ALA A 89 14.73 7.75 -6.35
N GLY A 90 14.22 8.24 -7.49
CA GLY A 90 14.98 9.08 -8.43
C GLY A 90 15.96 8.33 -9.35
N GLN A 91 16.19 7.05 -9.13
CA GLN A 91 17.09 6.26 -9.96
C GLN A 91 16.44 5.97 -11.33
N LYS A 92 17.21 6.16 -12.42
CA LYS A 92 16.73 5.92 -13.79
C LYS A 92 17.12 4.55 -14.33
N ILE A 93 18.21 3.97 -13.83
CA ILE A 93 18.80 2.72 -14.35
C ILE A 93 18.86 1.70 -13.23
N LEU A 94 18.41 0.47 -13.48
CA LEU A 94 18.52 -0.64 -12.54
C LEU A 94 19.98 -1.08 -12.42
N THR A 95 20.46 -1.25 -11.20
CA THR A 95 21.87 -1.61 -10.92
C THR A 95 22.03 -3.05 -10.46
N SER A 96 21.14 -3.55 -9.58
CA SER A 96 21.24 -4.90 -9.05
C SER A 96 20.85 -5.98 -10.06
N THR A 97 21.46 -7.14 -9.92
CA THR A 97 21.13 -8.33 -10.70
C THR A 97 19.69 -8.77 -10.45
N TYR A 98 19.22 -8.65 -9.19
CA TYR A 98 17.84 -8.94 -8.81
C TYR A 98 16.84 -8.12 -9.64
N ALA A 99 16.94 -6.79 -9.60
CA ALA A 99 15.98 -5.91 -10.29
C ALA A 99 16.04 -6.07 -11.82
N LYS A 100 17.24 -6.23 -12.39
CA LYS A 100 17.44 -6.50 -13.83
C LYS A 100 16.76 -7.79 -14.29
N ASN A 101 16.99 -8.88 -13.57
CA ASN A 101 16.40 -10.18 -13.89
C ASN A 101 14.88 -10.13 -13.71
N LEU A 102 14.39 -9.56 -12.61
CA LEU A 102 12.97 -9.39 -12.33
C LEU A 102 12.24 -8.68 -13.48
N ILE A 103 12.78 -7.56 -13.95
CA ILE A 103 12.13 -6.79 -15.03
C ILE A 103 12.27 -7.47 -16.39
N ARG A 104 13.40 -8.16 -16.67
CA ARG A 104 13.55 -8.99 -17.86
C ARG A 104 12.46 -10.08 -17.88
N ASP A 105 12.31 -10.82 -16.78
CA ASP A 105 11.34 -11.90 -16.66
C ASP A 105 9.90 -11.36 -16.76
N PHE A 106 9.60 -10.25 -16.10
CA PHE A 106 8.30 -9.58 -16.22
C PHE A 106 7.95 -9.21 -17.67
N LYS A 107 8.87 -8.56 -18.40
CA LYS A 107 8.66 -8.15 -19.79
C LYS A 107 8.47 -9.35 -20.74
N SER A 108 9.04 -10.51 -20.42
CA SER A 108 8.92 -11.73 -21.23
C SER A 108 7.56 -12.40 -21.12
N LEU A 109 6.71 -12.05 -20.14
CA LEU A 109 5.41 -12.70 -19.92
C LEU A 109 4.39 -12.43 -21.02
N GLY A 110 4.41 -11.22 -21.62
CA GLY A 110 3.49 -10.89 -22.71
C GLY A 110 3.47 -9.39 -23.06
N LYS A 111 2.80 -9.07 -24.16
CA LYS A 111 2.68 -7.68 -24.68
C LYS A 111 1.83 -6.76 -23.81
N ASN A 112 1.06 -7.29 -22.90
CA ASN A 112 0.21 -6.56 -21.95
C ASN A 112 0.91 -6.33 -20.61
N THR A 113 2.23 -6.58 -20.51
CA THR A 113 3.10 -6.19 -19.38
C THR A 113 3.82 -4.88 -19.69
N GLU A 114 3.85 -3.95 -18.73
CA GLU A 114 4.48 -2.63 -18.90
C GLU A 114 5.30 -2.23 -17.66
N TYR A 115 6.60 -2.04 -17.83
CA TYR A 115 7.48 -1.50 -16.80
C TYR A 115 7.74 -0.02 -17.05
N LEU A 116 7.35 0.82 -16.09
CA LEU A 116 7.42 2.29 -16.20
C LEU A 116 8.67 2.91 -15.54
N GLY A 117 9.45 2.12 -14.79
CA GLY A 117 10.59 2.64 -14.06
C GLY A 117 10.18 3.61 -12.95
N PHE A 118 11.08 4.54 -12.63
CA PHE A 118 10.78 5.63 -11.71
C PHE A 118 10.01 6.75 -12.43
N ILE A 119 8.86 7.10 -11.91
CA ILE A 119 8.04 8.22 -12.38
C ILE A 119 7.67 9.13 -11.21
N SER A 120 7.26 10.37 -11.48
CA SER A 120 6.86 11.33 -10.44
C SER A 120 5.62 10.86 -9.66
N ASN A 121 5.51 11.28 -8.40
CA ASN A 121 4.36 10.95 -7.55
C ASN A 121 3.02 11.38 -8.16
N GLU A 122 2.99 12.50 -8.87
CA GLU A 122 1.81 12.96 -9.62
C GLU A 122 1.38 11.95 -10.69
N LYS A 123 2.33 11.42 -11.47
CA LYS A 123 2.06 10.38 -12.48
C LYS A 123 1.60 9.07 -11.83
N VAL A 124 2.21 8.67 -10.70
CA VAL A 124 1.77 7.51 -9.92
C VAL A 124 0.32 7.69 -9.48
N SER A 125 -0.03 8.85 -8.89
CA SER A 125 -1.39 9.16 -8.47
C SER A 125 -2.38 9.09 -9.63
N ASN A 126 -2.04 9.64 -10.80
CA ASN A 126 -2.89 9.61 -11.99
C ASN A 126 -3.11 8.19 -12.54
N ILE A 127 -2.13 7.29 -12.40
CA ILE A 127 -2.27 5.88 -12.74
C ILE A 127 -3.16 5.18 -11.71
N LEU A 128 -2.92 5.38 -10.41
CA LEU A 128 -3.70 4.77 -9.32
C LEU A 128 -5.20 5.12 -9.39
N LYS A 129 -5.56 6.33 -9.81
CA LYS A 129 -6.97 6.70 -10.07
C LYS A 129 -7.66 5.74 -11.05
N LYS A 130 -6.91 5.22 -12.01
CA LYS A 130 -7.43 4.33 -13.06
C LYS A 130 -7.16 2.84 -12.79
N THR A 131 -6.29 2.51 -11.86
CA THR A 131 -5.91 1.14 -11.51
C THR A 131 -7.07 0.40 -10.86
N SER A 132 -7.38 -0.79 -11.37
CA SER A 132 -8.40 -1.67 -10.80
C SER A 132 -7.88 -2.42 -9.57
N ILE A 133 -6.73 -3.07 -9.69
CA ILE A 133 -6.14 -3.91 -8.65
C ILE A 133 -4.73 -3.42 -8.35
N LEU A 134 -4.46 -3.07 -7.10
CA LEU A 134 -3.13 -2.74 -6.61
C LEU A 134 -2.58 -3.89 -5.77
N ILE A 135 -1.35 -4.30 -6.06
CA ILE A 135 -0.65 -5.38 -5.37
C ILE A 135 0.44 -4.80 -4.47
N VAL A 136 0.39 -5.14 -3.18
CA VAL A 136 1.37 -4.73 -2.16
C VAL A 136 1.87 -5.97 -1.39
N PRO A 137 2.69 -6.83 -2.05
CA PRO A 137 3.05 -8.15 -1.54
C PRO A 137 4.31 -8.12 -0.67
N SER A 138 4.45 -7.11 0.18
CA SER A 138 5.64 -6.91 1.01
C SER A 138 5.86 -8.11 1.95
N ILE A 139 7.08 -8.63 2.00
CA ILE A 139 7.50 -9.62 3.01
C ILE A 139 8.14 -8.97 4.23
N TRP A 140 8.40 -7.67 4.15
CA TRP A 140 8.87 -6.84 5.24
C TRP A 140 7.71 -6.40 6.15
N GLN A 141 7.97 -6.26 7.43
CA GLN A 141 7.02 -5.72 8.40
C GLN A 141 6.82 -4.21 8.18
N GLU A 142 5.84 -3.87 7.36
CA GLU A 142 5.58 -2.48 6.97
C GLU A 142 5.09 -1.65 8.16
N PRO A 143 5.72 -0.50 8.45
CA PRO A 143 5.20 0.43 9.46
C PRO A 143 3.78 0.92 9.18
N PHE A 144 3.44 1.22 7.90
CA PHE A 144 2.13 1.73 7.48
C PHE A 144 1.77 1.47 6.01
N ALA A 145 2.73 1.27 5.10
CA ALA A 145 2.56 1.03 3.65
C ALA A 145 1.82 2.15 2.89
N LEU A 146 2.48 3.30 2.66
CA LEU A 146 1.91 4.46 1.94
C LEU A 146 1.31 4.10 0.58
N THR A 147 1.94 3.20 -0.19
CA THR A 147 1.42 2.76 -1.49
C THR A 147 0.04 2.10 -1.38
N ALA A 148 -0.17 1.28 -0.33
CA ALA A 148 -1.47 0.67 -0.08
C ALA A 148 -2.53 1.74 0.27
N LEU A 149 -2.15 2.73 1.10
CA LEU A 149 -3.00 3.88 1.44
C LEU A 149 -3.39 4.68 0.19
N GLU A 150 -2.44 4.94 -0.72
CA GLU A 150 -2.68 5.60 -2.00
C GLU A 150 -3.69 4.81 -2.87
N GLY A 151 -3.57 3.48 -2.90
CA GLY A 151 -4.50 2.61 -3.59
C GLY A 151 -5.92 2.72 -3.05
N VAL A 152 -6.09 2.61 -1.74
CA VAL A 152 -7.39 2.74 -1.05
C VAL A 152 -7.97 4.14 -1.25
N CYS A 153 -7.16 5.18 -1.09
CA CYS A 153 -7.56 6.58 -1.30
C CYS A 153 -8.17 6.79 -2.69
N ASN A 154 -7.65 6.11 -3.69
CA ASN A 154 -8.13 6.16 -5.07
C ASN A 154 -9.21 5.11 -5.40
N GLY A 155 -9.68 4.31 -4.45
CA GLY A 155 -10.72 3.30 -4.65
C GLY A 155 -10.28 2.08 -5.48
N ALA A 156 -8.99 1.72 -5.47
CA ALA A 156 -8.51 0.47 -6.04
C ALA A 156 -8.82 -0.72 -5.11
N ALA A 157 -9.04 -1.90 -5.68
CA ALA A 157 -9.00 -3.14 -4.91
C ALA A 157 -7.54 -3.45 -4.54
N VAL A 158 -7.22 -3.40 -3.25
CA VAL A 158 -5.84 -3.64 -2.77
C VAL A 158 -5.70 -5.08 -2.29
N ILE A 159 -4.78 -5.83 -2.92
CA ILE A 159 -4.34 -7.14 -2.43
C ILE A 159 -2.98 -6.94 -1.76
N ALA A 160 -2.87 -7.33 -0.50
CA ALA A 160 -1.66 -7.07 0.27
C ALA A 160 -1.31 -8.20 1.25
N SER A 161 -0.05 -8.24 1.65
CA SER A 161 0.40 -9.10 2.75
C SER A 161 -0.22 -8.64 4.08
N LYS A 162 -0.53 -9.58 4.95
CA LYS A 162 -0.98 -9.28 6.32
C LYS A 162 0.22 -9.13 7.25
N VAL A 163 0.96 -8.02 7.14
CA VAL A 163 2.19 -7.76 7.88
C VAL A 163 2.23 -6.35 8.48
N GLY A 164 2.80 -6.22 9.68
CA GLY A 164 3.02 -4.94 10.34
C GLY A 164 1.77 -4.06 10.46
N GLY A 165 1.94 -2.75 10.37
CA GLY A 165 0.85 -1.77 10.40
C GLY A 165 -0.03 -1.76 9.15
N MET A 166 0.35 -2.48 8.09
CA MET A 166 -0.48 -2.64 6.89
C MET A 166 -1.75 -3.44 7.19
N GLN A 167 -1.69 -4.40 8.13
CA GLN A 167 -2.86 -5.16 8.58
C GLN A 167 -3.95 -4.23 9.10
N GLU A 168 -3.64 -3.37 10.09
CA GLU A 168 -4.62 -2.47 10.72
C GLU A 168 -5.18 -1.41 9.75
N MET A 169 -4.38 -1.01 8.76
CA MET A 169 -4.79 -0.04 7.76
C MET A 169 -5.76 -0.64 6.72
N LEU A 170 -5.58 -1.92 6.36
CA LEU A 170 -6.33 -2.59 5.29
C LEU A 170 -7.44 -3.54 5.78
N GLU A 171 -7.58 -3.80 7.08
CA GLU A 171 -8.50 -4.81 7.63
C GLU A 171 -9.91 -4.72 7.08
N ASP A 172 -10.44 -3.50 6.94
CA ASP A 172 -11.81 -3.27 6.47
C ASP A 172 -11.92 -3.04 4.96
N VAL A 173 -10.82 -2.83 4.24
CA VAL A 173 -10.84 -2.28 2.87
C VAL A 173 -10.04 -3.10 1.87
N GLY A 174 -9.08 -3.90 2.31
CA GLY A 174 -8.18 -4.68 1.47
C GLY A 174 -8.45 -6.19 1.51
N MET A 175 -7.88 -6.91 0.55
CA MET A 175 -7.74 -8.36 0.58
C MET A 175 -6.38 -8.71 1.17
N LEU A 176 -6.36 -9.15 2.43
CA LEU A 176 -5.14 -9.48 3.16
C LEU A 176 -4.78 -10.97 3.04
N ILE A 177 -3.52 -11.26 2.75
CA ILE A 177 -2.99 -12.61 2.59
C ILE A 177 -2.01 -12.91 3.73
N ASN A 178 -2.33 -13.92 4.54
CA ASN A 178 -1.40 -14.46 5.53
C ASN A 178 -0.28 -15.26 4.84
N ASP A 179 0.96 -15.10 5.33
CA ASP A 179 2.14 -15.83 4.81
C ASP A 179 2.14 -15.86 3.28
N ILE A 180 2.21 -14.66 2.71
CA ILE A 180 2.07 -14.45 1.27
C ILE A 180 3.14 -15.20 0.48
N ASP A 181 2.70 -15.89 -0.55
CA ASP A 181 3.53 -16.50 -1.59
C ASP A 181 2.91 -16.25 -2.98
N ALA A 182 3.61 -16.66 -4.03
CA ALA A 182 3.15 -16.46 -5.39
C ALA A 182 1.84 -17.21 -5.72
N ILE A 183 1.60 -18.38 -5.10
CA ILE A 183 0.42 -19.21 -5.35
C ILE A 183 -0.82 -18.57 -4.69
N LYS A 184 -0.69 -18.13 -3.44
CA LYS A 184 -1.78 -17.43 -2.74
C LYS A 184 -2.12 -16.11 -3.43
N LEU A 185 -1.08 -15.38 -3.87
CA LEU A 185 -1.26 -14.13 -4.61
C LEU A 185 -1.92 -14.36 -5.97
N GLU A 186 -1.53 -15.40 -6.72
CA GLU A 186 -2.17 -15.80 -7.97
C GLU A 186 -3.67 -16.07 -7.76
N LYS A 187 -4.02 -16.89 -6.76
CA LYS A 187 -5.42 -17.19 -6.43
C LYS A 187 -6.22 -15.94 -6.10
N SER A 188 -5.63 -15.02 -5.33
CA SER A 188 -6.28 -13.75 -4.96
C SER A 188 -6.48 -12.83 -6.17
N ILE A 189 -5.51 -12.75 -7.08
CA ILE A 189 -5.65 -11.99 -8.32
C ILE A 189 -6.76 -12.61 -9.18
N LEU A 190 -6.72 -13.93 -9.41
CA LEU A 190 -7.71 -14.64 -10.22
C LEU A 190 -9.13 -14.46 -9.67
N SER A 191 -9.32 -14.52 -8.34
CA SER A 191 -10.64 -14.33 -7.74
C SER A 191 -11.26 -12.97 -8.07
N LEU A 192 -10.44 -11.92 -8.21
CA LEU A 192 -10.93 -10.60 -8.62
C LEU A 192 -11.10 -10.46 -10.14
N LEU A 193 -10.27 -11.14 -10.95
CA LEU A 193 -10.38 -11.11 -12.39
C LEU A 193 -11.61 -11.89 -12.89
N GLU A 194 -11.96 -12.98 -12.22
CA GLU A 194 -13.03 -13.90 -12.58
C GLU A 194 -14.40 -13.50 -11.98
N ASN A 195 -14.39 -12.62 -10.95
CA ASN A 195 -15.62 -12.21 -10.27
C ASN A 195 -15.74 -10.68 -10.19
N GLU A 196 -16.44 -10.09 -11.15
CA GLU A 196 -16.68 -8.65 -11.23
C GLU A 196 -17.42 -8.11 -9.99
N ASN A 197 -18.34 -8.87 -9.40
CA ASN A 197 -19.04 -8.46 -8.19
C ASN A 197 -18.07 -8.36 -7.00
N LEU A 198 -17.15 -9.32 -6.85
CA LEU A 198 -16.12 -9.29 -5.82
C LEU A 198 -15.16 -8.12 -6.03
N LEU A 199 -14.72 -7.87 -7.27
CA LEU A 199 -13.88 -6.74 -7.62
C LEU A 199 -14.57 -5.40 -7.28
N ASN A 200 -15.84 -5.25 -7.67
CA ASN A 200 -16.64 -4.07 -7.37
C ASN A 200 -16.89 -3.89 -5.87
N TYR A 201 -17.06 -4.98 -5.13
CA TYR A 201 -17.14 -4.94 -3.66
C TYR A 201 -15.88 -4.31 -3.03
N TYR A 202 -14.67 -4.75 -3.45
CA TYR A 202 -13.43 -4.16 -2.94
C TYR A 202 -13.22 -2.72 -3.39
N HIS A 203 -13.59 -2.35 -4.63
CA HIS A 203 -13.59 -0.96 -5.08
C HIS A 203 -14.49 -0.09 -4.21
N ASN A 204 -15.69 -0.56 -3.87
CA ASN A 204 -16.63 0.16 -3.02
C ASN A 204 -16.13 0.26 -1.59
N LYS A 205 -15.60 -0.83 -1.02
CA LYS A 205 -15.01 -0.81 0.32
C LYS A 205 -13.87 0.19 0.44
N SER A 206 -12.91 0.17 -0.50
CA SER A 206 -11.80 1.14 -0.54
C SER A 206 -12.33 2.58 -0.66
N TRP A 207 -13.38 2.80 -1.45
CA TRP A 207 -13.92 4.14 -1.65
C TRP A 207 -14.71 4.65 -0.45
N ILE A 208 -15.61 3.84 0.10
CA ILE A 208 -16.56 4.25 1.15
C ILE A 208 -15.89 4.30 2.51
N ASN A 209 -15.06 3.30 2.83
CA ASN A 209 -14.47 3.13 4.17
C ASN A 209 -13.09 3.80 4.32
N TYR A 210 -12.71 4.70 3.40
CA TYR A 210 -11.47 5.45 3.53
C TYR A 210 -11.54 6.44 4.72
N LYS A 211 -10.70 6.22 5.72
CA LYS A 211 -10.70 6.95 6.99
C LYS A 211 -9.42 7.77 7.26
N TYR A 212 -8.50 7.83 6.30
CA TYR A 212 -7.20 8.47 6.48
C TYR A 212 -7.09 9.81 5.72
N ASN A 213 -8.16 10.63 5.75
CA ASN A 213 -8.13 11.98 5.20
C ASN A 213 -7.25 12.88 6.05
N GLN A 214 -6.51 13.78 5.39
CA GLN A 214 -5.58 14.68 6.05
C GLN A 214 -6.27 15.57 7.08
N GLU A 215 -7.46 16.10 6.77
CA GLU A 215 -8.23 16.96 7.68
C GLU A 215 -8.59 16.25 8.99
N ASP A 216 -8.97 14.97 8.94
CA ASP A 216 -9.37 14.22 10.13
C ASP A 216 -8.17 13.87 10.99
N ILE A 217 -7.03 13.52 10.38
CA ILE A 217 -5.80 13.23 11.11
C ILE A 217 -5.21 14.49 11.75
N VAL A 218 -5.28 15.64 11.07
CA VAL A 218 -4.87 16.94 11.64
C VAL A 218 -5.70 17.28 12.88
N LYS A 219 -7.03 17.10 12.86
CA LYS A 219 -7.89 17.32 14.04
C LYS A 219 -7.46 16.48 15.25
N ILE A 220 -7.11 15.21 15.02
CA ILE A 220 -6.58 14.34 16.10
C ILE A 220 -5.29 14.92 16.66
N GLN A 221 -4.37 15.32 15.79
CA GLN A 221 -3.08 15.89 16.18
C GLN A 221 -3.26 17.21 16.96
N ASP A 222 -4.13 18.09 16.50
CA ASP A 222 -4.39 19.37 17.13
C ASP A 222 -5.04 19.22 18.51
N LYS A 223 -5.92 18.23 18.69
CA LYS A 223 -6.47 17.90 20.00
C LYS A 223 -5.37 17.52 21.01
N ILE A 224 -4.39 16.71 20.59
CA ILE A 224 -3.26 16.33 21.44
C ILE A 224 -2.43 17.56 21.78
N ARG A 225 -2.09 18.40 20.80
CA ARG A 225 -1.32 19.64 20.99
C ARG A 225 -2.03 20.60 21.95
N THR A 226 -3.33 20.79 21.79
CA THR A 226 -4.15 21.65 22.66
C THR A 226 -4.13 21.14 24.09
N ASN A 227 -4.26 19.84 24.31
CA ASN A 227 -4.21 19.25 25.65
C ASN A 227 -2.84 19.49 26.32
N ILE A 228 -1.74 19.36 25.55
CA ILE A 228 -0.38 19.65 26.04
C ILE A 228 -0.25 21.14 26.40
N PHE A 229 -0.68 22.04 25.50
CA PHE A 229 -0.61 23.48 25.71
C PHE A 229 -1.36 23.89 26.98
N ASN A 230 -2.58 23.40 27.16
CA ASN A 230 -3.39 23.72 28.33
C ASN A 230 -2.78 23.23 29.64
N LYS A 231 -2.00 22.13 29.62
CA LYS A 231 -1.29 21.62 30.81
C LYS A 231 -0.23 22.59 31.36
N TYR A 232 0.32 23.47 30.53
CA TYR A 232 1.39 24.40 30.91
C TYR A 232 0.92 25.86 31.08
N ASN A 233 -0.33 26.17 30.77
CA ASN A 233 -0.86 27.52 30.85
C ASN A 233 -1.92 27.69 31.95
N TYR A 234 -1.89 26.83 32.99
CA TYR A 234 -2.68 26.96 34.23
C TYR A 234 -1.73 27.10 35.45
#